data_ccdb8236d1568a6612a80e2c73b44f92
#
_entry.id   ccdb8236d1568a6612a80e2c73b44f92
#
_cell.length_a   1.000
_cell.length_b   1.000
_cell.length_c   1.000
_cell.angle_alpha   90.00
_cell.angle_beta   90.00
_cell.angle_gamma   90.00
#
_symmetry.space_group_name_H-M   'P 1'
#
loop_
_entity.id
_entity.type
_entity.pdbx_description
1 polymer ?
#
loop_
_entity_poly.entity_id
_entity_poly.type
_entity_poly.pdbx_seq_one_letter_code
_entity_poly.pdbx_strand_id
1 'polypeptide(L)' 'MTSLRHTALGLALGLAFATNAMAVTTIPFWHSMEGELGKEVDSLAQRFNDTHPDYKIVPVYKGNYEQSLSAGIAAFRT' A
#
# COMPACT_ATOMS: atom_id res chain seq x y z
N MET A 1 -13.42 -46.50 0.49
CA MET A 1 -13.61 -45.88 -0.82
C MET A 1 -14.18 -44.45 -0.72
N THR A 2 -15.14 -44.22 0.16
CA THR A 2 -15.70 -42.87 0.35
C THR A 2 -14.71 -41.83 0.92
N SER A 3 -13.75 -42.24 1.73
CA SER A 3 -12.74 -41.37 2.33
C SER A 3 -11.77 -40.74 1.32
N LEU A 4 -11.44 -41.44 0.23
CA LEU A 4 -10.57 -40.97 -0.82
C LEU A 4 -11.19 -39.80 -1.61
N ARG A 5 -12.50 -39.84 -1.83
CA ARG A 5 -13.23 -38.76 -2.53
C ARG A 5 -13.28 -37.47 -1.70
N HIS A 6 -13.42 -37.58 -0.39
CA HIS A 6 -13.45 -36.43 0.50
C HIS A 6 -12.08 -35.73 0.58
N THR A 7 -11.00 -36.51 0.58
CA THR A 7 -9.65 -35.95 0.59
C THR A 7 -9.33 -35.17 -0.68
N ALA A 8 -9.74 -35.67 -1.84
CA ALA A 8 -9.52 -35.00 -3.12
C ALA A 8 -10.26 -33.65 -3.20
N LEU A 9 -11.49 -33.57 -2.69
CA LEU A 9 -12.27 -32.34 -2.64
C LEU A 9 -11.63 -31.30 -1.71
N GLY A 10 -11.12 -31.72 -0.57
CA GLY A 10 -10.44 -30.81 0.36
C GLY A 10 -9.17 -30.20 -0.22
N LEU A 11 -8.38 -30.97 -0.95
CA LEU A 11 -7.18 -30.48 -1.63
C LEU A 11 -7.50 -29.46 -2.72
N ALA A 12 -8.53 -29.69 -3.52
CA ALA A 12 -8.93 -28.76 -4.58
C ALA A 12 -9.38 -27.43 -4.02
N LEU A 13 -10.14 -27.41 -2.92
CA LEU A 13 -10.57 -26.18 -2.25
C LEU A 13 -9.39 -25.41 -1.65
N GLY A 14 -8.44 -26.09 -1.04
CA GLY A 14 -7.24 -25.49 -0.48
C GLY A 14 -6.39 -24.78 -1.54
N LEU A 15 -6.21 -25.38 -2.70
CA LEU A 15 -5.48 -24.78 -3.81
C LEU A 15 -6.18 -23.56 -4.38
N ALA A 16 -7.51 -23.54 -4.47
CA ALA A 16 -8.27 -22.41 -4.96
C ALA A 16 -8.13 -21.18 -4.06
N PHE A 17 -8.05 -21.33 -2.75
CA PHE A 17 -7.84 -20.23 -1.81
C PHE A 17 -6.40 -19.72 -1.82
N ALA A 18 -5.41 -20.54 -2.08
CA ALA A 18 -4.00 -20.16 -2.08
C ALA A 18 -3.61 -19.22 -3.23
N THR A 19 -4.39 -19.15 -4.32
CA THR A 19 -4.04 -18.38 -5.52
C THR A 19 -4.55 -16.93 -5.51
N ASN A 20 -5.34 -16.52 -4.50
CA ASN A 20 -6.02 -15.21 -4.51
C ASN A 20 -5.44 -14.18 -3.54
N ALA A 21 -4.34 -14.48 -2.86
CA ALA A 21 -3.73 -13.56 -1.92
C ALA A 21 -2.75 -12.64 -2.67
N MET A 22 -3.13 -11.36 -2.86
CA MET A 22 -2.26 -10.32 -3.41
C MET A 22 -1.79 -9.40 -2.30
N ALA A 23 -0.47 -9.20 -2.20
CA ALA A 23 0.12 -8.25 -1.28
C ALA A 23 0.04 -6.83 -1.86
N VAL A 24 -0.29 -5.85 -1.01
CA VAL A 24 -0.29 -4.43 -1.36
C VAL A 24 1.01 -3.81 -0.88
N THR A 25 1.71 -3.11 -1.76
CA THR A 25 2.91 -2.36 -1.40
C THR A 25 2.51 -0.96 -0.95
N THR A 26 2.78 -0.63 0.31
CA THR A 26 2.52 0.69 0.87
C THR A 26 3.73 1.58 0.66
N ILE A 27 3.50 2.77 0.10
CA ILE A 27 4.54 3.75 -0.22
C ILE A 27 4.23 5.04 0.53
N PRO A 28 4.94 5.34 1.63
CA PRO A 28 4.84 6.65 2.26
C PRO A 28 5.39 7.73 1.33
N PHE A 29 4.61 8.79 1.13
CA PHE A 29 4.98 9.91 0.28
C PHE A 29 5.12 11.15 1.15
N TRP A 30 6.35 11.57 1.40
CA TRP A 30 6.63 12.73 2.25
C TRP A 30 6.55 14.01 1.44
N HIS A 31 5.88 15.01 1.99
CA HIS A 31 5.68 16.28 1.29
C HIS A 31 5.60 17.46 2.27
N SER A 32 5.65 18.66 1.72
CA SER A 32 5.61 19.93 2.45
C SER A 32 4.44 20.81 2.01
N MET A 33 3.43 20.25 1.38
CA MET A 33 2.29 21.01 0.89
C MET A 33 1.26 21.23 2.00
N GLU A 34 0.89 22.49 2.24
CA GLU A 34 -0.07 22.88 3.26
C GLU A 34 -1.41 23.32 2.66
N GLY A 35 -2.45 23.34 3.49
CA GLY A 35 -3.77 23.86 3.12
C GLY A 35 -4.33 23.20 1.87
N GLU A 36 -4.73 24.01 0.90
CA GLU A 36 -5.33 23.50 -0.34
C GLU A 36 -4.38 22.63 -1.16
N LEU A 37 -3.07 22.95 -1.12
CA LEU A 37 -2.07 22.14 -1.83
C LEU A 37 -1.93 20.76 -1.18
N GLY A 38 -2.03 20.69 0.14
CA GLY A 38 -2.04 19.40 0.85
C GLY A 38 -3.25 18.56 0.50
N LYS A 39 -4.42 19.17 0.38
CA LYS A 39 -5.64 18.49 -0.08
C LYS A 39 -5.49 17.96 -1.51
N GLU A 40 -4.82 18.71 -2.37
CA GLU A 40 -4.55 18.28 -3.73
C GLU A 40 -3.63 17.07 -3.76
N VAL A 41 -2.60 17.02 -2.92
CA VAL A 41 -1.72 15.85 -2.78
C VAL A 41 -2.54 14.63 -2.35
N ASP A 42 -3.41 14.77 -1.36
CA ASP A 42 -4.28 13.69 -0.89
C ASP A 42 -5.19 13.19 -2.01
N SER A 43 -5.77 14.11 -2.78
CA SER A 43 -6.64 13.80 -3.90
C SER A 43 -5.91 13.03 -5.00
N LEU A 44 -4.69 13.43 -5.34
CA LEU A 44 -3.85 12.76 -6.33
C LEU A 44 -3.50 11.34 -5.87
N ALA A 45 -3.12 11.19 -4.62
CA ALA A 45 -2.82 9.87 -4.05
C ALA A 45 -4.04 8.95 -4.09
N GLN A 46 -5.22 9.48 -3.75
CA GLN A 46 -6.46 8.72 -3.77
C GLN A 46 -6.78 8.23 -5.19
N ARG A 47 -6.65 9.10 -6.19
CA ARG A 47 -6.91 8.72 -7.59
C ARG A 47 -5.94 7.64 -8.08
N PHE A 48 -4.66 7.77 -7.71
CA PHE A 48 -3.69 6.72 -8.02
C PHE A 48 -4.06 5.40 -7.35
N ASN A 49 -4.36 5.44 -6.06
CA ASN A 49 -4.69 4.24 -5.29
C ASN A 49 -5.92 3.53 -5.83
N ASP A 50 -6.92 4.29 -6.29
CA ASP A 50 -8.16 3.72 -6.83
C ASP A 50 -7.93 2.93 -8.13
N THR A 51 -6.90 3.27 -8.89
CA THR A 51 -6.59 2.63 -10.17
C THR A 51 -5.39 1.68 -10.13
N HIS A 52 -4.71 1.60 -8.99
CA HIS A 52 -3.52 0.75 -8.82
C HIS A 52 -3.64 -0.08 -7.54
N PRO A 53 -4.44 -1.16 -7.56
CA PRO A 53 -4.72 -1.93 -6.34
C PRO A 53 -3.52 -2.61 -5.72
N ASP A 54 -2.41 -2.76 -6.45
CA ASP A 54 -1.18 -3.37 -5.94
C ASP A 54 -0.35 -2.41 -5.08
N TYR A 55 -0.69 -1.12 -5.10
CA TYR A 55 0.05 -0.07 -4.42
C TYR A 55 -0.88 0.79 -3.57
N LYS A 56 -0.32 1.33 -2.50
CA LYS A 56 -1.01 2.30 -1.66
C LYS A 56 -0.08 3.45 -1.34
N ILE A 57 -0.29 4.58 -1.99
CA ILE A 57 0.41 5.82 -1.66
C ILE A 57 -0.22 6.40 -0.39
N VAL A 58 0.60 6.70 0.61
CA VAL A 58 0.19 7.32 1.86
C VAL A 58 0.89 8.66 1.99
N PRO A 59 0.22 9.78 1.68
CA PRO A 59 0.82 11.11 1.86
C PRO A 59 1.08 11.39 3.35
N VAL A 60 2.27 11.91 3.64
CA VAL A 60 2.67 12.28 4.99
C VAL A 60 3.27 13.68 4.96
N TYR A 61 2.60 14.63 5.59
CA TYR A 61 3.12 15.98 5.74
C TYR A 61 4.29 15.99 6.72
N LYS A 62 5.46 16.46 6.28
CA LYS A 62 6.69 16.48 7.09
C LYS A 62 7.11 17.86 7.56
N GLY A 63 6.24 18.85 7.43
CA GLY A 63 6.55 20.22 7.80
C GLY A 63 6.93 21.06 6.59
N ASN A 64 7.58 22.20 6.83
CA ASN A 64 8.07 23.06 5.76
C ASN A 64 9.24 22.41 5.01
N TYR A 65 9.78 23.11 4.00
CA TYR A 65 10.86 22.56 3.18
C TYR A 65 12.11 22.23 4.00
N GLU A 66 12.49 23.06 4.97
CA GLU A 66 13.65 22.78 5.83
C GLU A 66 13.42 21.57 6.71
N GLN A 67 12.25 21.46 7.29
CA GLN A 67 11.88 20.32 8.13
C GLN A 67 11.83 19.02 7.33
N SER A 68 11.26 19.08 6.12
CA SER A 68 11.20 17.92 5.22
C SER A 68 12.57 17.48 4.77
N LEU A 69 13.46 18.42 4.46
CA LEU A 69 14.85 18.11 4.10
C LEU A 69 15.56 17.44 5.26
N SER A 70 15.43 17.96 6.48
CA SER A 70 16.03 17.36 7.67
C SER A 70 15.52 15.95 7.92
N ALA A 71 14.21 15.75 7.77
CA ALA A 71 13.60 14.42 7.93
C ALA A 71 14.14 13.43 6.87
N GLY A 72 14.27 13.89 5.63
CA GLY A 72 14.81 13.07 4.55
C GLY A 72 16.26 12.65 4.78
N ILE A 73 17.09 13.60 5.22
CA ILE A 73 18.50 13.32 5.55
C ILE A 73 18.59 12.31 6.69
N ALA A 74 17.80 12.49 7.74
CA ALA A 74 17.77 11.56 8.88
C ALA A 74 17.34 10.16 8.45
N ALA A 75 16.32 10.04 7.62
CA ALA A 75 15.84 8.76 7.12
C ALA A 75 16.88 8.07 6.23
N PHE A 76 17.59 8.83 5.39
CA PHE A 76 18.61 8.29 4.51
C PHE A 76 19.80 7.70 5.28
N ARG A 77 20.10 8.23 6.46
CA ARG A 77 21.22 7.78 7.29
C ARG A 77 20.92 6.50 8.09
N THR A 78 19.69 6.12 8.18
CA THR A 78 19.27 4.92 8.89
C THR A 78 19.13 3.73 7.94
#